data_c1c2b3c5a78894e3e76a8dd45624181b
#
_entry.id   c1c2b3c5a78894e3e76a8dd45624181b
#
_cell.length_a   1.000
_cell.length_b   1.000
_cell.length_c   1.000
_cell.angle_alpha   90.00
_cell.angle_beta   90.00
_cell.angle_gamma   90.00
#
_symmetry.space_group_name_H-M   'P 1'
#
loop_
_entity.id
_entity.type
_entity.pdbx_description
1 polymer ?
#
loop_
_entity_poly.entity_id
_entity_poly.type
_entity_poly.pdbx_seq_one_letter_code
_entity_poly.pdbx_strand_id
1 'polypeptide(L)'
;MKTYIECIPCIINNGIAAAKRLKAKDPVIENMTREILVHLSKKDYNTSPPALVKGVYEIINQYLETQDPYGDVKNYFNSELLKLEDEFKKLIEESENTFQKALKLAIAGNIIDFGIKSEISKKMVLRHIHEVENKNLEIDDSTKLYDNLKESKTLLYLGDNCGEIVFDKIFIEEIKKEFPHLSIKFAVRGKAVINDATLDDAYYIGLNELVPVISNGDGAPGTVIEDC
;
A
#
# COMPACT_ATOMS: atom_id res chain seq x y z
N MET A 1 -9.14 -2.64 17.89
CA MET A 1 -8.11 -1.58 18.11
C MET A 1 -8.85 -0.30 18.42
N LYS A 2 -8.35 0.55 19.33
CA LYS A 2 -9.01 1.81 19.72
C LYS A 2 -8.32 2.99 19.02
N THR A 3 -9.10 3.98 18.59
CA THR A 3 -8.54 5.24 18.07
C THR A 3 -8.05 6.11 19.21
N TYR A 4 -6.80 6.56 19.14
CA TYR A 4 -6.25 7.53 20.07
C TYR A 4 -6.59 8.94 19.62
N ILE A 5 -6.62 9.89 20.58
CA ILE A 5 -6.98 11.27 20.27
C ILE A 5 -5.99 11.92 19.28
N GLU A 6 -4.74 11.49 19.29
CA GLU A 6 -3.69 11.92 18.37
C GLU A 6 -3.94 11.54 16.92
N CYS A 7 -4.80 10.53 16.67
CA CYS A 7 -5.20 10.16 15.31
C CYS A 7 -6.08 11.24 14.66
N ILE A 8 -6.87 11.98 15.46
CA ILE A 8 -7.86 12.92 14.94
C ILE A 8 -7.22 14.07 14.15
N PRO A 9 -6.19 14.78 14.66
CA PRO A 9 -5.50 15.79 13.87
C PRO A 9 -4.89 15.23 12.57
N CYS A 10 -4.35 14.02 12.60
CA CYS A 10 -3.79 13.36 11.42
C CYS A 10 -4.86 13.13 10.34
N ILE A 11 -6.03 12.62 10.72
CA ILE A 11 -7.16 12.38 9.81
C ILE A 11 -7.62 13.69 9.16
N ILE A 12 -7.78 14.76 9.93
CA ILE A 12 -8.17 16.08 9.43
C ILE A 12 -7.13 16.63 8.45
N ASN A 13 -5.84 16.54 8.82
CA ASN A 13 -4.74 17.00 7.99
C ASN A 13 -4.66 16.27 6.66
N ASN A 14 -4.94 14.98 6.63
CA ASN A 14 -5.00 14.20 5.38
C ASN A 14 -6.08 14.73 4.43
N GLY A 15 -7.27 15.06 4.95
CA GLY A 15 -8.33 15.68 4.15
C GLY A 15 -7.91 17.02 3.56
N ILE A 16 -7.34 17.90 4.39
CA ILE A 16 -6.83 19.21 3.94
C ILE A 16 -5.70 19.04 2.91
N ALA A 17 -4.81 18.09 3.11
CA ALA A 17 -3.71 17.82 2.18
C ALA A 17 -4.23 17.33 0.82
N ALA A 18 -5.22 16.44 0.80
CA ALA A 18 -5.86 15.97 -0.43
C ALA A 18 -6.50 17.15 -1.21
N ALA A 19 -7.23 18.03 -0.52
CA ALA A 19 -7.87 19.17 -1.14
C ALA A 19 -6.85 20.19 -1.69
N LYS A 20 -5.79 20.50 -0.94
CA LYS A 20 -4.71 21.37 -1.39
C LYS A 20 -3.97 20.79 -2.59
N ARG A 21 -3.76 19.46 -2.59
CA ARG A 21 -3.13 18.77 -3.70
C ARG A 21 -3.91 18.98 -5.01
N LEU A 22 -5.23 18.83 -4.96
CA LEU A 22 -6.12 19.05 -6.10
C LEU A 22 -6.42 20.53 -6.37
N LYS A 23 -5.70 21.45 -5.69
CA LYS A 23 -5.84 22.91 -5.83
C LYS A 23 -7.29 23.40 -5.61
N ALA A 24 -8.01 22.75 -4.69
CA ALA A 24 -9.34 23.19 -4.29
C ALA A 24 -9.28 24.62 -3.72
N LYS A 25 -10.35 25.40 -3.94
CA LYS A 25 -10.45 26.77 -3.43
C LYS A 25 -10.66 26.76 -1.91
N ASP A 26 -10.17 27.78 -1.21
CA ASP A 26 -10.27 27.90 0.25
C ASP A 26 -11.69 27.67 0.81
N PRO A 27 -12.78 28.22 0.21
CA PRO A 27 -14.13 27.94 0.71
C PRO A 27 -14.52 26.45 0.64
N VAL A 28 -14.03 25.69 -0.36
CA VAL A 28 -14.29 24.26 -0.49
C VAL A 28 -13.54 23.52 0.62
N ILE A 29 -12.27 23.87 0.85
CA ILE A 29 -11.44 23.28 1.90
C ILE A 29 -12.06 23.54 3.27
N GLU A 30 -12.52 24.77 3.52
CA GLU A 30 -13.18 25.15 4.79
C GLU A 30 -14.44 24.32 5.03
N ASN A 31 -15.37 24.28 4.06
CA ASN A 31 -16.62 23.56 4.20
C ASN A 31 -16.40 22.05 4.37
N MET A 32 -15.53 21.46 3.57
CA MET A 32 -15.13 20.06 3.69
C MET A 32 -14.54 19.76 5.08
N THR A 33 -13.65 20.64 5.57
CA THR A 33 -13.02 20.46 6.89
C THR A 33 -14.06 20.54 8.02
N ARG A 34 -15.03 21.47 7.93
CA ARG A 34 -16.13 21.55 8.89
C ARG A 34 -16.99 20.29 8.91
N GLU A 35 -17.28 19.73 7.74
CA GLU A 35 -18.05 18.48 7.66
C GLU A 35 -17.27 17.28 8.21
N ILE A 36 -15.97 17.18 7.94
CA ILE A 36 -15.09 16.18 8.56
C ILE A 36 -15.12 16.29 10.09
N LEU A 37 -15.00 17.50 10.64
CA LEU A 37 -15.08 17.73 12.08
C LEU A 37 -16.43 17.29 12.67
N VAL A 38 -17.53 17.62 12.01
CA VAL A 38 -18.88 17.19 12.42
C VAL A 38 -19.01 15.66 12.34
N HIS A 39 -18.48 15.03 11.29
CA HIS A 39 -18.48 13.58 11.14
C HIS A 39 -17.71 12.92 12.30
N LEU A 40 -16.49 13.34 12.55
CA LEU A 40 -15.63 12.78 13.60
C LEU A 40 -16.22 13.00 15.00
N SER A 41 -16.85 14.15 15.27
CA SER A 41 -17.46 14.44 16.57
C SER A 41 -18.61 13.50 16.95
N LYS A 42 -19.24 12.84 15.96
CA LYS A 42 -20.37 11.91 16.16
C LYS A 42 -19.92 10.45 16.25
N LYS A 43 -18.64 10.14 16.01
CA LYS A 43 -18.14 8.76 15.98
C LYS A 43 -17.70 8.29 17.35
N ASP A 44 -17.89 7.01 17.61
CA ASP A 44 -17.28 6.35 18.76
C ASP A 44 -15.79 6.05 18.46
N TYR A 45 -14.92 6.52 19.33
CA TYR A 45 -13.47 6.31 19.20
C TYR A 45 -13.02 4.95 19.74
N ASN A 46 -13.93 4.09 20.21
CA ASN A 46 -13.64 2.68 20.49
C ASN A 46 -13.56 1.82 19.22
N THR A 47 -13.51 2.45 18.05
CA THR A 47 -13.27 1.82 16.75
C THR A 47 -11.84 2.04 16.27
N SER A 48 -11.44 1.31 15.21
CA SER A 48 -10.11 1.45 14.63
C SER A 48 -9.95 2.76 13.83
N PRO A 49 -8.77 3.39 13.79
CA PRO A 49 -8.52 4.56 12.96
C PRO A 49 -8.90 4.35 11.47
N PRO A 50 -8.60 3.22 10.81
CA PRO A 50 -9.05 2.97 9.45
C PRO A 50 -10.56 3.08 9.24
N ALA A 51 -11.36 2.58 10.17
CA ALA A 51 -12.83 2.67 10.11
C ALA A 51 -13.34 4.12 10.19
N LEU A 52 -12.65 5.00 10.94
CA LEU A 52 -12.97 6.43 10.96
C LEU A 52 -12.59 7.13 9.66
N VAL A 53 -11.44 6.79 9.10
CA VAL A 53 -10.91 7.39 7.86
C VAL A 53 -11.80 7.09 6.66
N LYS A 54 -12.41 5.91 6.59
CA LYS A 54 -13.33 5.53 5.51
C LYS A 54 -14.42 6.60 5.27
N GLY A 55 -15.17 6.98 6.30
CA GLY A 55 -16.21 8.00 6.17
C GLY A 55 -15.67 9.40 5.88
N VAL A 56 -14.44 9.71 6.28
CA VAL A 56 -13.78 10.98 5.93
C VAL A 56 -13.44 11.01 4.44
N TYR A 57 -12.98 9.88 3.85
CA TYR A 57 -12.72 9.82 2.41
C TYR A 57 -13.99 9.92 1.56
N GLU A 58 -15.12 9.46 2.04
CA GLU A 58 -16.43 9.70 1.39
C GLU A 58 -16.74 11.20 1.29
N ILE A 59 -16.50 11.95 2.37
CA ILE A 59 -16.66 13.43 2.39
C ILE A 59 -15.65 14.09 1.44
N ILE A 60 -14.36 13.70 1.50
CA ILE A 60 -13.30 14.23 0.62
C ILE A 60 -13.67 14.05 -0.85
N ASN A 61 -14.06 12.83 -1.23
CA ASN A 61 -14.43 12.50 -2.60
C ASN A 61 -15.63 13.29 -3.10
N GLN A 62 -16.63 13.50 -2.23
CA GLN A 62 -17.81 14.32 -2.56
C GLN A 62 -17.43 15.79 -2.82
N TYR A 63 -16.64 16.41 -1.95
CA TYR A 63 -16.25 17.81 -2.09
C TYR A 63 -15.27 18.07 -3.24
N LEU A 64 -14.42 17.10 -3.54
CA LEU A 64 -13.42 17.23 -4.59
C LEU A 64 -13.87 16.64 -5.94
N GLU A 65 -15.10 16.10 -6.00
CA GLU A 65 -15.70 15.51 -7.20
C GLU A 65 -14.77 14.47 -7.87
N THR A 66 -14.09 13.66 -7.04
CA THR A 66 -13.14 12.64 -7.50
C THR A 66 -13.36 11.33 -6.75
N GLN A 67 -12.99 10.20 -7.37
CA GLN A 67 -12.97 8.89 -6.72
C GLN A 67 -11.58 8.53 -6.19
N ASP A 68 -10.53 9.19 -6.70
CA ASP A 68 -9.14 8.97 -6.27
C ASP A 68 -8.35 10.29 -6.28
N PRO A 69 -8.23 10.95 -5.12
CA PRO A 69 -7.44 12.18 -5.00
C PRO A 69 -5.94 12.00 -5.24
N TYR A 70 -5.45 10.77 -5.23
CA TYR A 70 -4.03 10.43 -5.36
C TYR A 70 -3.68 9.62 -6.61
N GLY A 71 -4.62 9.44 -7.54
CA GLY A 71 -4.44 8.58 -8.71
C GLY A 71 -3.22 8.90 -9.57
N ASP A 72 -2.90 10.18 -9.77
CA ASP A 72 -1.70 10.60 -10.50
C ASP A 72 -0.39 10.21 -9.79
N VAL A 73 -0.36 10.31 -8.45
CA VAL A 73 0.79 9.92 -7.62
C VAL A 73 0.97 8.41 -7.64
N LYS A 74 -0.10 7.67 -7.48
CA LYS A 74 -0.12 6.20 -7.53
C LYS A 74 0.44 5.71 -8.86
N ASN A 75 -0.07 6.25 -9.97
CA ASN A 75 0.40 5.95 -11.31
C ASN A 75 1.89 6.29 -11.50
N TYR A 76 2.32 7.45 -11.01
CA TYR A 76 3.72 7.85 -11.07
C TYR A 76 4.63 6.83 -10.36
N PHE A 77 4.30 6.45 -9.11
CA PHE A 77 5.12 5.53 -8.35
C PHE A 77 5.15 4.13 -8.97
N ASN A 78 4.00 3.60 -9.36
CA ASN A 78 3.93 2.32 -10.06
C ASN A 78 4.78 2.34 -11.35
N SER A 79 4.65 3.39 -12.16
CA SER A 79 5.40 3.55 -13.41
C SER A 79 6.91 3.63 -13.20
N GLU A 80 7.37 4.44 -12.24
CA GLU A 80 8.81 4.61 -11.99
C GLU A 80 9.46 3.33 -11.47
N LEU A 81 8.76 2.58 -10.61
CA LEU A 81 9.30 1.32 -10.09
C LEU A 81 9.24 0.18 -11.10
N LEU A 82 8.21 0.12 -11.96
CA LEU A 82 8.18 -0.84 -13.07
C LEU A 82 9.38 -0.69 -14.01
N LYS A 83 9.88 0.53 -14.23
CA LYS A 83 11.10 0.74 -15.06
C LYS A 83 12.35 0.10 -14.46
N LEU A 84 12.33 -0.20 -13.17
CA LEU A 84 13.44 -0.81 -12.44
C LEU A 84 13.23 -2.31 -12.17
N GLU A 85 12.10 -2.87 -12.60
CA GLU A 85 11.71 -4.26 -12.31
C GLU A 85 12.77 -5.27 -12.74
N ASP A 86 13.28 -5.15 -13.98
CA ASP A 86 14.32 -6.06 -14.51
C ASP A 86 15.61 -5.98 -13.71
N GLU A 87 15.96 -4.78 -13.24
CA GLU A 87 17.15 -4.58 -12.40
C GLU A 87 17.00 -5.26 -11.03
N PHE A 88 15.81 -5.14 -10.43
CA PHE A 88 15.53 -5.82 -9.16
C PHE A 88 15.54 -7.34 -9.30
N LYS A 89 14.96 -7.87 -10.39
CA LYS A 89 15.02 -9.30 -10.70
C LYS A 89 16.46 -9.80 -10.86
N LYS A 90 17.28 -9.03 -11.53
CA LYS A 90 18.71 -9.35 -11.66
C LYS A 90 19.45 -9.35 -10.32
N LEU A 91 19.17 -8.37 -9.43
CA LEU A 91 19.74 -8.36 -8.08
C LEU A 91 19.33 -9.58 -7.25
N ILE A 92 18.13 -10.12 -7.47
CA ILE A 92 17.69 -11.36 -6.83
C ILE A 92 18.45 -12.55 -7.41
N GLU A 93 18.51 -12.69 -8.73
CA GLU A 93 19.16 -13.80 -9.42
C GLU A 93 20.66 -13.91 -9.10
N GLU A 94 21.34 -12.78 -8.87
CA GLU A 94 22.77 -12.71 -8.50
C GLU A 94 23.02 -13.02 -7.00
N SER A 95 21.97 -13.21 -6.19
CA SER A 95 22.10 -13.46 -4.76
C SER A 95 22.24 -14.96 -4.44
N GLU A 96 22.91 -15.29 -3.31
CA GLU A 96 23.03 -16.68 -2.84
C GLU A 96 21.68 -17.27 -2.36
N ASN A 97 20.73 -16.42 -1.95
CA ASN A 97 19.41 -16.83 -1.48
C ASN A 97 18.37 -15.90 -2.08
N THR A 98 17.78 -16.33 -3.20
CA THR A 98 16.82 -15.54 -3.99
C THR A 98 15.53 -15.25 -3.22
N PHE A 99 15.03 -16.21 -2.45
CA PHE A 99 13.83 -16.03 -1.62
C PHE A 99 14.04 -14.94 -0.55
N GLN A 100 15.14 -15.03 0.20
CA GLN A 100 15.43 -14.00 1.22
C GLN A 100 15.69 -12.64 0.61
N LYS A 101 16.36 -12.59 -0.54
CA LYS A 101 16.61 -11.34 -1.25
C LYS A 101 15.31 -10.69 -1.71
N ALA A 102 14.40 -11.46 -2.31
CA ALA A 102 13.11 -10.97 -2.76
C ALA A 102 12.22 -10.51 -1.58
N LEU A 103 12.21 -11.26 -0.47
CA LEU A 103 11.53 -10.87 0.76
C LEU A 103 12.05 -9.52 1.30
N LYS A 104 13.37 -9.34 1.37
CA LYS A 104 13.97 -8.07 1.83
C LYS A 104 13.65 -6.92 0.89
N LEU A 105 13.55 -7.17 -0.42
CA LEU A 105 13.11 -6.16 -1.39
C LEU A 105 11.65 -5.75 -1.14
N ALA A 106 10.75 -6.69 -0.90
CA ALA A 106 9.35 -6.39 -0.56
C ALA A 106 9.27 -5.55 0.73
N ILE A 107 10.04 -5.92 1.78
CA ILE A 107 10.13 -5.12 3.02
C ILE A 107 10.67 -3.71 2.72
N ALA A 108 11.69 -3.59 1.86
CA ALA A 108 12.25 -2.29 1.48
C ALA A 108 11.23 -1.42 0.75
N GLY A 109 10.37 -2.01 -0.08
CA GLY A 109 9.27 -1.33 -0.76
C GLY A 109 8.32 -0.62 0.20
N ASN A 110 8.00 -1.25 1.33
CA ASN A 110 7.16 -0.65 2.37
C ASN A 110 7.86 0.47 3.17
N ILE A 111 9.19 0.40 3.29
CA ILE A 111 9.97 1.41 4.05
C ILE A 111 10.26 2.66 3.20
N ILE A 112 10.31 2.52 1.88
CA ILE A 112 10.49 3.66 0.99
C ILE A 112 9.26 4.55 1.11
N ASP A 113 9.41 5.67 1.84
CA ASP A 113 8.34 6.68 1.93
C ASP A 113 8.14 7.31 0.55
N PHE A 114 7.20 6.75 -0.19
CA PHE A 114 6.68 7.33 -1.43
C PHE A 114 5.82 8.55 -1.10
N GLY A 115 6.34 9.42 -0.21
CA GLY A 115 5.64 10.62 0.22
C GLY A 115 5.29 11.51 -0.96
N ILE A 116 4.11 12.09 -0.90
CA ILE A 116 3.39 12.89 -1.91
C ILE A 116 4.25 14.00 -2.57
N LYS A 117 5.47 14.25 -2.11
CA LYS A 117 6.34 15.38 -2.53
C LYS A 117 7.69 14.98 -3.11
N SER A 118 8.07 13.72 -3.14
CA SER A 118 9.41 13.33 -3.58
C SER A 118 9.41 12.76 -5.00
N GLU A 119 10.27 13.30 -5.85
CA GLU A 119 10.64 12.63 -7.09
C GLU A 119 11.41 11.36 -6.74
N ILE A 120 10.98 10.21 -7.27
CA ILE A 120 11.72 8.98 -7.13
C ILE A 120 12.93 9.04 -8.06
N SER A 121 14.12 8.93 -7.50
CA SER A 121 15.30 8.65 -8.29
C SER A 121 15.76 7.20 -8.08
N LYS A 122 16.18 6.55 -9.16
CA LYS A 122 16.79 5.21 -9.11
C LYS A 122 17.85 5.11 -7.99
N LYS A 123 18.72 6.13 -7.87
CA LYS A 123 19.77 6.19 -6.85
C LYS A 123 19.20 6.16 -5.43
N MET A 124 18.07 6.84 -5.20
CA MET A 124 17.41 6.85 -3.89
C MET A 124 16.83 5.46 -3.57
N VAL A 125 16.13 4.85 -4.51
CA VAL A 125 15.54 3.51 -4.35
C VAL A 125 16.64 2.47 -4.04
N LEU A 126 17.69 2.41 -4.88
CA LEU A 126 18.79 1.47 -4.68
C LEU A 126 19.53 1.69 -3.35
N ARG A 127 19.67 2.94 -2.90
CA ARG A 127 20.26 3.23 -1.59
C ARG A 127 19.39 2.68 -0.45
N HIS A 128 18.07 2.88 -0.49
CA HIS A 128 17.16 2.36 0.53
C HIS A 128 17.15 0.83 0.57
N ILE A 129 17.15 0.20 -0.60
CA ILE A 129 17.27 -1.26 -0.70
C ILE A 129 18.56 -1.72 0.00
N HIS A 130 19.70 -1.12 -0.33
CA HIS A 130 20.98 -1.46 0.29
C HIS A 130 21.00 -1.23 1.80
N GLU A 131 20.35 -0.16 2.29
CA GLU A 131 20.21 0.10 3.72
C GLU A 131 19.40 -0.98 4.43
N VAL A 132 18.30 -1.47 3.82
CA VAL A 132 17.46 -2.54 4.37
C VAL A 132 18.20 -3.89 4.35
N GLU A 133 18.91 -4.18 3.28
CA GLU A 133 19.68 -5.43 3.14
C GLU A 133 20.74 -5.62 4.23
N ASN A 134 21.39 -4.51 4.61
CA ASN A 134 22.43 -4.52 5.62
C ASN A 134 21.90 -4.39 7.06
N LYS A 135 20.58 -4.22 7.23
CA LYS A 135 19.96 -4.22 8.56
C LYS A 135 19.54 -5.62 8.95
N ASN A 136 19.82 -5.98 10.19
CA ASN A 136 19.18 -7.12 10.82
C ASN A 136 17.72 -6.75 11.13
N LEU A 137 16.79 -7.64 10.78
CA LEU A 137 15.41 -7.51 11.23
C LEU A 137 15.38 -7.71 12.74
N GLU A 138 14.69 -6.84 13.47
CA GLU A 138 14.56 -6.95 14.94
C GLU A 138 13.78 -8.22 15.32
N ILE A 139 12.79 -8.57 14.52
CA ILE A 139 12.08 -9.86 14.56
C ILE A 139 12.23 -10.47 13.17
N ASP A 140 12.94 -11.59 13.07
CA ASP A 140 13.16 -12.31 11.82
C ASP A 140 12.52 -13.70 11.86
N ASP A 141 11.33 -13.79 11.30
CA ASP A 141 10.59 -15.04 11.10
C ASP A 141 10.68 -15.54 9.63
N SER A 142 11.65 -15.08 8.85
CA SER A 142 11.79 -15.43 7.42
C SER A 142 11.92 -16.93 7.18
N THR A 143 12.67 -17.63 8.02
CA THR A 143 12.78 -19.10 7.98
C THR A 143 11.45 -19.79 8.27
N LYS A 144 10.72 -19.31 9.26
CA LYS A 144 9.37 -19.80 9.57
C LYS A 144 8.40 -19.59 8.41
N LEU A 145 8.46 -18.41 7.76
CA LEU A 145 7.66 -18.13 6.57
C LEU A 145 7.97 -19.13 5.47
N TYR A 146 9.24 -19.35 5.17
CA TYR A 146 9.70 -20.29 4.14
C TYR A 146 9.20 -21.72 4.42
N ASP A 147 9.35 -22.22 5.67
CA ASP A 147 8.91 -23.55 6.05
C ASP A 147 7.38 -23.70 6.02
N ASN A 148 6.64 -22.66 6.42
CA ASN A 148 5.20 -22.66 6.32
C ASN A 148 4.71 -22.68 4.86
N LEU A 149 5.37 -21.97 3.95
CA LEU A 149 5.02 -21.99 2.53
C LEU A 149 5.20 -23.36 1.89
N LYS A 150 6.20 -24.14 2.32
CA LYS A 150 6.39 -25.54 1.86
C LYS A 150 5.19 -26.44 2.16
N GLU A 151 4.61 -26.28 3.35
CA GLU A 151 3.52 -27.14 3.84
C GLU A 151 2.13 -26.58 3.48
N SER A 152 2.04 -25.31 3.08
CA SER A 152 0.78 -24.65 2.77
C SER A 152 0.24 -25.03 1.40
N LYS A 153 -1.07 -24.97 1.24
CA LYS A 153 -1.75 -25.17 -0.07
C LYS A 153 -2.20 -23.84 -0.67
N THR A 154 -2.42 -22.84 0.18
CA THR A 154 -2.94 -21.54 -0.23
C THR A 154 -2.17 -20.42 0.45
N LEU A 155 -2.00 -19.30 -0.25
CA LEU A 155 -1.45 -18.06 0.27
C LEU A 155 -2.39 -16.91 -0.10
N LEU A 156 -2.83 -16.14 0.89
CA LEU A 156 -3.45 -14.84 0.69
C LEU A 156 -2.41 -13.76 0.98
N TYR A 157 -2.02 -13.04 -0.04
CA TYR A 157 -1.10 -11.90 0.08
C TYR A 157 -1.92 -10.61 0.15
N LEU A 158 -1.68 -9.79 1.15
CA LEU A 158 -2.36 -8.50 1.32
C LEU A 158 -1.44 -7.40 0.86
N GLY A 159 -1.75 -6.78 -0.28
CA GLY A 159 -1.04 -5.61 -0.78
C GLY A 159 -1.46 -4.34 -0.06
N ASP A 160 -0.56 -3.38 -0.01
CA ASP A 160 -0.81 -2.10 0.65
C ASP A 160 -0.65 -0.93 -0.34
N ASN A 161 0.53 -0.35 -0.52
CA ASN A 161 0.69 0.91 -1.24
C ASN A 161 1.09 0.74 -2.71
N CYS A 162 0.66 1.70 -3.54
CA CYS A 162 1.19 1.85 -4.89
C CYS A 162 2.69 2.16 -4.86
N GLY A 163 3.42 1.55 -5.79
CA GLY A 163 4.88 1.50 -5.76
C GLY A 163 5.38 0.27 -5.01
N GLU A 164 5.00 0.06 -3.74
CA GLU A 164 5.32 -1.14 -2.97
C GLU A 164 4.88 -2.42 -3.68
N ILE A 165 3.66 -2.44 -4.25
CA ILE A 165 3.11 -3.61 -4.95
C ILE A 165 3.95 -4.11 -6.14
N VAL A 166 4.88 -3.30 -6.66
CA VAL A 166 5.86 -3.74 -7.68
C VAL A 166 6.88 -4.70 -7.05
N PHE A 167 7.35 -4.41 -5.85
CA PHE A 167 8.24 -5.30 -5.11
C PHE A 167 7.51 -6.56 -4.64
N ASP A 168 6.25 -6.41 -4.22
CA ASP A 168 5.39 -7.54 -3.86
C ASP A 168 5.20 -8.49 -5.04
N LYS A 169 4.97 -7.95 -6.24
CA LYS A 169 4.87 -8.73 -7.48
C LYS A 169 6.13 -9.57 -7.70
N ILE A 170 7.31 -8.96 -7.56
CA ILE A 170 8.61 -9.65 -7.72
C ILE A 170 8.76 -10.75 -6.66
N PHE A 171 8.37 -10.49 -5.41
CA PHE A 171 8.43 -11.50 -4.36
C PHE A 171 7.44 -12.66 -4.61
N ILE A 172 6.25 -12.37 -5.12
CA ILE A 172 5.27 -13.41 -5.51
C ILE A 172 5.80 -14.25 -6.68
N GLU A 173 6.50 -13.66 -7.65
CA GLU A 173 7.15 -14.41 -8.71
C GLU A 173 8.16 -15.41 -8.13
N GLU A 174 8.95 -14.99 -7.16
CA GLU A 174 9.93 -15.85 -6.50
C GLU A 174 9.26 -16.95 -5.67
N ILE A 175 8.19 -16.62 -4.92
CA ILE A 175 7.38 -17.62 -4.19
C ILE A 175 6.82 -18.68 -5.16
N LYS A 176 6.33 -18.28 -6.33
CA LYS A 176 5.79 -19.22 -7.33
C LYS A 176 6.86 -20.13 -7.94
N LYS A 177 8.08 -19.63 -8.13
CA LYS A 177 9.22 -20.43 -8.60
C LYS A 177 9.59 -21.48 -7.56
N GLU A 178 9.70 -21.08 -6.30
CA GLU A 178 10.12 -21.95 -5.19
C GLU A 178 9.03 -22.92 -4.76
N PHE A 179 7.75 -22.48 -4.76
CA PHE A 179 6.60 -23.22 -4.28
C PHE A 179 5.49 -23.32 -5.34
N PRO A 180 5.70 -24.03 -6.47
CA PRO A 180 4.74 -24.08 -7.58
C PRO A 180 3.39 -24.75 -7.24
N HIS A 181 3.30 -25.43 -6.10
CA HIS A 181 2.08 -26.05 -5.60
C HIS A 181 1.14 -25.06 -4.91
N LEU A 182 1.61 -23.86 -4.53
CA LEU A 182 0.80 -22.88 -3.83
C LEU A 182 -0.24 -22.22 -4.74
N SER A 183 -1.49 -22.21 -4.30
CA SER A 183 -2.53 -21.36 -4.85
C SER A 183 -2.47 -19.99 -4.18
N ILE A 184 -1.99 -18.98 -4.90
CA ILE A 184 -1.79 -17.63 -4.38
C ILE A 184 -2.93 -16.73 -4.85
N LYS A 185 -3.46 -15.88 -3.95
CA LYS A 185 -4.33 -14.75 -4.27
C LYS A 185 -3.74 -13.48 -3.68
N PHE A 186 -3.83 -12.38 -4.43
CA PHE A 186 -3.42 -11.05 -3.98
C PHE A 186 -4.66 -10.20 -3.71
N ALA A 187 -4.74 -9.59 -2.53
CA ALA A 187 -5.86 -8.74 -2.15
C ALA A 187 -5.44 -7.27 -2.08
N VAL A 188 -6.30 -6.40 -2.63
CA VAL A 188 -6.14 -4.94 -2.64
C VAL A 188 -7.38 -4.25 -2.08
N ARG A 189 -7.31 -2.93 -1.90
CA ARG A 189 -8.45 -2.13 -1.41
C ARG A 189 -9.60 -2.10 -2.41
N GLY A 190 -10.82 -2.07 -1.88
CA GLY A 190 -12.04 -2.00 -2.70
C GLY A 190 -12.32 -0.62 -3.27
N LYS A 191 -11.78 0.44 -2.64
CA LYS A 191 -11.89 1.83 -3.09
C LYS A 191 -10.55 2.53 -2.89
N ALA A 192 -10.34 3.59 -3.68
CA ALA A 192 -9.15 4.42 -3.53
C ALA A 192 -9.16 5.16 -2.18
N VAL A 193 -8.06 5.04 -1.46
CA VAL A 193 -7.82 5.71 -0.18
C VAL A 193 -6.33 5.97 -0.04
N ILE A 194 -5.93 7.20 0.20
CA ILE A 194 -4.52 7.62 0.25
C ILE A 194 -3.78 7.07 -1.00
N ASN A 195 -2.66 6.41 -0.81
CA ASN A 195 -1.86 5.76 -1.86
C ASN A 195 -1.99 4.22 -1.86
N ASP A 196 -3.01 3.69 -1.17
CA ASP A 196 -3.28 2.24 -1.15
C ASP A 196 -3.64 1.73 -2.54
N ALA A 197 -3.19 0.52 -2.87
CA ALA A 197 -3.43 -0.09 -4.16
C ALA A 197 -4.87 -0.60 -4.30
N THR A 198 -5.43 -0.41 -5.49
CA THR A 198 -6.72 -0.93 -5.92
C THR A 198 -6.56 -1.98 -7.03
N LEU A 199 -7.67 -2.54 -7.52
CA LEU A 199 -7.65 -3.48 -8.66
C LEU A 199 -6.98 -2.86 -9.89
N ASP A 200 -7.29 -1.59 -10.19
CA ASP A 200 -6.73 -0.89 -11.37
C ASP A 200 -5.21 -0.74 -11.24
N ASP A 201 -4.71 -0.45 -10.05
CA ASP A 201 -3.27 -0.34 -9.77
C ASP A 201 -2.56 -1.70 -9.94
N ALA A 202 -3.15 -2.76 -9.40
CA ALA A 202 -2.61 -4.12 -9.52
C ALA A 202 -2.62 -4.62 -10.99
N TYR A 203 -3.65 -4.27 -11.76
CA TYR A 203 -3.74 -4.60 -13.18
C TYR A 203 -2.73 -3.78 -14.00
N TYR A 204 -2.56 -2.51 -13.66
CA TYR A 204 -1.58 -1.64 -14.31
C TYR A 204 -0.15 -2.19 -14.24
N ILE A 205 0.23 -2.78 -13.11
CA ILE A 205 1.57 -3.40 -12.95
C ILE A 205 1.63 -4.85 -13.47
N GLY A 206 0.56 -5.40 -14.03
CA GLY A 206 0.51 -6.77 -14.58
C GLY A 206 0.47 -7.87 -13.51
N LEU A 207 0.07 -7.56 -12.27
CA LEU A 207 0.00 -8.54 -11.18
C LEU A 207 -1.09 -9.61 -11.43
N ASN A 208 -2.17 -9.24 -12.11
CA ASN A 208 -3.26 -10.14 -12.51
C ASN A 208 -2.85 -11.20 -13.54
N GLU A 209 -1.75 -11.00 -14.25
CA GLU A 209 -1.16 -12.01 -15.15
C GLU A 209 -0.40 -13.08 -14.38
N LEU A 210 0.04 -12.74 -13.17
CA LEU A 210 0.82 -13.61 -12.32
C LEU A 210 -0.07 -14.44 -11.38
N VAL A 211 -1.01 -13.78 -10.68
CA VAL A 211 -1.93 -14.39 -9.71
C VAL A 211 -3.31 -13.75 -9.77
N PRO A 212 -4.39 -14.45 -9.36
CA PRO A 212 -5.69 -13.82 -9.17
C PRO A 212 -5.61 -12.66 -8.19
N VAL A 213 -6.05 -11.47 -8.63
CA VAL A 213 -6.17 -10.28 -7.79
C VAL A 213 -7.62 -10.13 -7.36
N ILE A 214 -7.85 -9.92 -6.08
CA ILE A 214 -9.18 -9.74 -5.49
C ILE A 214 -9.26 -8.42 -4.74
N SER A 215 -10.46 -7.85 -4.69
CA SER A 215 -10.76 -6.71 -3.85
C SER A 215 -11.19 -7.18 -2.46
N ASN A 216 -10.77 -6.48 -1.40
CA ASN A 216 -11.32 -6.70 -0.06
C ASN A 216 -12.73 -6.11 0.13
N GLY A 217 -13.26 -5.41 -0.89
CA GLY A 217 -14.59 -4.80 -0.87
C GLY A 217 -14.71 -3.48 -0.09
N ASP A 218 -13.68 -3.10 0.66
CA ASP A 218 -13.69 -1.94 1.54
C ASP A 218 -12.77 -0.80 1.09
N GLY A 219 -13.08 0.43 1.51
CA GLY A 219 -12.31 1.65 1.23
C GLY A 219 -11.62 2.23 2.46
N ALA A 220 -11.42 1.45 3.52
CA ALA A 220 -10.63 1.89 4.66
C ALA A 220 -9.11 1.74 4.37
N PRO A 221 -8.24 2.65 4.88
CA PRO A 221 -6.79 2.50 4.80
C PRO A 221 -6.32 1.47 5.85
N GLY A 222 -6.58 0.22 5.59
CA GLY A 222 -6.34 -0.91 6.48
C GLY A 222 -7.44 -1.96 6.32
N THR A 223 -7.28 -3.12 6.94
CA THR A 223 -8.30 -4.17 6.89
C THR A 223 -9.24 -4.03 8.09
N VAL A 224 -10.47 -3.63 7.84
CA VAL A 224 -11.56 -3.64 8.83
C VAL A 224 -12.33 -4.94 8.61
N ILE A 225 -12.04 -5.95 9.44
CA ILE A 225 -12.51 -7.34 9.22
C ILE A 225 -14.04 -7.41 9.10
N GLU A 226 -14.75 -6.56 9.82
CA GLU A 226 -16.21 -6.49 9.81
C GLU A 226 -16.79 -5.98 8.48
N ASP A 227 -15.97 -5.30 7.67
CA ASP A 227 -16.35 -4.65 6.40
C ASP A 227 -15.81 -5.40 5.17
N CYS A 228 -14.98 -6.44 5.34
CA CYS A 228 -14.31 -7.19 4.26
C CYS A 228 -14.97 -8.53 3.95
#